data_999ddccc9ed29929ec990fec9ff69ff7
#
_entry.id   999ddccc9ed29929ec990fec9ff69ff7
#
_cell.length_a   1.000
_cell.length_b   1.000
_cell.length_c   1.000
_cell.angle_alpha   90.00
_cell.angle_beta   90.00
_cell.angle_gamma   90.00
#
_symmetry.space_group_name_H-M   'P 1'
#
loop_
_entity.id
_entity.type
_entity.pdbx_description
1 polymer ?
#
loop_
_entity_poly.entity_id
_entity_poly.type
_entity_poly.pdbx_seq_one_letter_code
_entity_poly.pdbx_strand_id
1 'polypeptide(L)'
;SYFQQQFMMQQREVAQQQDLRLGLEVLEQELRLAGSGSLTTAASDSVEFSANLQGLSTMVTAAAAIGQTALSVEDGQGWDDRKTIVACWAERCETLALARDGQRSLLTVTQPLTGAIPFGASVSLMNRVRYYSRRDDQGVLRLLRQVDGGASVLVRDIREVRFSYWDENGQAVT
;
A
#
# COMPACT_ATOMS: atom_id res chain seq x y z
N SER A 1 4.12 29.90 -34.88
CA SER A 1 4.04 29.32 -36.23
C SER A 1 3.48 27.89 -36.17
N TYR A 2 3.00 27.38 -37.28
CA TYR A 2 2.46 26.03 -37.40
C TYR A 2 3.45 24.93 -36.92
N PHE A 3 4.74 25.08 -37.25
CA PHE A 3 5.80 24.15 -36.79
C PHE A 3 6.01 24.17 -35.27
N GLN A 4 5.93 25.31 -34.62
CA GLN A 4 6.06 25.41 -33.17
C GLN A 4 4.87 24.77 -32.46
N GLN A 5 3.66 24.88 -32.99
CA GLN A 5 2.47 24.24 -32.46
C GLN A 5 2.53 22.70 -32.58
N GLN A 6 2.97 22.18 -33.74
CA GLN A 6 3.17 20.75 -33.92
C GLN A 6 4.25 20.18 -33.00
N PHE A 7 5.37 20.88 -32.84
CA PHE A 7 6.46 20.49 -31.96
C PHE A 7 5.98 20.43 -30.49
N MET A 8 5.23 21.43 -30.04
CA MET A 8 4.64 21.43 -28.67
C MET A 8 3.62 20.32 -28.46
N MET A 9 2.78 19.97 -29.44
CA MET A 9 1.87 18.84 -29.38
C MET A 9 2.60 17.52 -29.24
N GLN A 10 3.64 17.29 -30.07
CA GLN A 10 4.45 16.07 -29.97
C GLN A 10 5.17 15.94 -28.63
N GLN A 11 5.69 17.03 -28.07
CA GLN A 11 6.30 17.02 -26.74
C GLN A 11 5.28 16.68 -25.63
N ARG A 12 4.05 17.16 -25.72
CA ARG A 12 2.97 16.82 -24.79
C ARG A 12 2.61 15.34 -24.85
N GLU A 13 2.45 14.78 -26.03
CA GLU A 13 2.14 13.36 -26.21
C GLU A 13 3.25 12.45 -25.66
N VAL A 14 4.51 12.77 -25.91
CA VAL A 14 5.66 12.03 -25.37
C VAL A 14 5.71 12.13 -23.86
N ALA A 15 5.50 13.31 -23.27
CA ALA A 15 5.47 13.50 -21.84
C ALA A 15 4.33 12.72 -21.17
N GLN A 16 3.14 12.72 -21.76
CA GLN A 16 2.00 11.92 -21.25
C GLN A 16 2.26 10.43 -21.30
N GLN A 17 2.88 9.90 -22.35
CA GLN A 17 3.26 8.49 -22.45
C GLN A 17 4.31 8.11 -21.40
N GLN A 18 5.29 8.98 -21.15
CA GLN A 18 6.30 8.77 -20.12
C GLN A 18 5.70 8.78 -18.72
N ASP A 19 4.80 9.72 -18.42
CA ASP A 19 4.11 9.80 -17.13
C ASP A 19 3.25 8.57 -16.89
N LEU A 20 2.53 8.10 -17.89
CA LEU A 20 1.73 6.89 -17.80
C LEU A 20 2.59 5.66 -17.55
N ARG A 21 3.71 5.53 -18.27
CA ARG A 21 4.63 4.40 -18.09
C ARG A 21 5.23 4.38 -16.69
N LEU A 22 5.72 5.52 -16.20
CA LEU A 22 6.25 5.65 -14.84
C LEU A 22 5.19 5.33 -13.78
N GLY A 23 3.95 5.82 -13.97
CA GLY A 23 2.84 5.53 -13.09
C GLY A 23 2.51 4.04 -13.02
N LEU A 24 2.50 3.34 -14.14
CA LEU A 24 2.29 1.90 -14.20
C LEU A 24 3.44 1.11 -13.57
N GLU A 25 4.69 1.54 -13.76
CA GLU A 25 5.87 0.93 -13.12
C GLU A 25 5.80 1.05 -11.59
N VAL A 26 5.39 2.20 -11.05
CA VAL A 26 5.18 2.39 -9.60
C VAL A 26 4.09 1.46 -9.09
N LEU A 27 2.95 1.41 -9.74
CA LEU A 27 1.84 0.52 -9.38
C LEU A 27 2.28 -0.95 -9.38
N GLU A 28 2.99 -1.38 -10.42
CA GLU A 28 3.49 -2.76 -10.53
C GLU A 28 4.46 -3.11 -9.41
N GLN A 29 5.40 -2.22 -9.08
CA GLN A 29 6.35 -2.43 -7.99
C GLN A 29 5.63 -2.54 -6.63
N GLU A 30 4.67 -1.67 -6.37
CA GLU A 30 3.92 -1.68 -5.11
C GLU A 30 3.02 -2.91 -4.99
N LEU A 31 2.39 -3.35 -6.08
CA LEU A 31 1.63 -4.60 -6.11
C LEU A 31 2.51 -5.83 -5.84
N ARG A 32 3.76 -5.82 -6.29
CA ARG A 32 4.72 -6.89 -5.97
C ARG A 32 5.10 -6.93 -4.49
N LEU A 33 5.08 -5.78 -3.80
CA LEU A 33 5.30 -5.70 -2.36
C LEU A 33 4.05 -6.08 -1.55
N ALA A 34 2.90 -6.13 -2.20
CA ALA A 34 1.68 -6.61 -1.60
C ALA A 34 1.75 -8.13 -1.39
N GLY A 35 1.51 -8.59 -0.18
CA GLY A 35 1.43 -10.02 0.11
C GLY A 35 0.20 -10.66 -0.54
N SER A 36 0.22 -11.99 -0.69
CA SER A 36 -0.96 -12.73 -1.13
C SER A 36 -2.12 -12.50 -0.14
N GLY A 37 -3.30 -12.16 -0.64
CA GLY A 37 -4.47 -11.84 0.18
C GLY A 37 -4.51 -10.41 0.74
N SER A 38 -3.59 -9.54 0.32
CA SER A 38 -3.55 -8.14 0.77
C SER A 38 -4.51 -7.22 0.03
N LEU A 39 -5.15 -7.70 -1.05
CA LEU A 39 -6.13 -6.94 -1.81
C LEU A 39 -7.40 -6.77 -0.97
N THR A 40 -7.73 -5.51 -0.61
CA THR A 40 -8.88 -5.19 0.25
C THR A 40 -10.08 -4.67 -0.53
N THR A 41 -9.84 -4.03 -1.67
CA THR A 41 -10.89 -3.55 -2.56
C THR A 41 -10.48 -3.76 -4.01
N ALA A 42 -11.36 -4.38 -4.78
CA ALA A 42 -11.22 -4.61 -6.21
C ALA A 42 -12.46 -4.05 -6.92
N ALA A 43 -12.31 -2.90 -7.56
CA ALA A 43 -13.35 -2.27 -8.38
C ALA A 43 -12.77 -1.88 -9.74
N SER A 44 -13.61 -1.66 -10.73
CA SER A 44 -13.15 -1.32 -12.09
C SER A 44 -12.40 0.01 -12.17
N ASP A 45 -12.66 0.93 -11.25
CA ASP A 45 -12.07 2.27 -11.20
C ASP A 45 -11.12 2.50 -10.02
N SER A 46 -10.98 1.50 -9.14
CA SER A 46 -10.09 1.56 -7.97
C SER A 46 -9.58 0.20 -7.53
N VAL A 47 -8.36 0.19 -7.03
CA VAL A 47 -7.74 -0.95 -6.36
C VAL A 47 -7.13 -0.50 -5.04
N GLU A 48 -7.35 -1.28 -3.99
CA GLU A 48 -6.77 -1.04 -2.67
C GLU A 48 -6.13 -2.31 -2.12
N PHE A 49 -4.93 -2.17 -1.58
CA PHE A 49 -4.15 -3.27 -1.03
C PHE A 49 -3.23 -2.78 0.09
N SER A 50 -2.70 -3.72 0.86
CA SER A 50 -1.68 -3.45 1.87
C SER A 50 -0.32 -3.90 1.37
N ALA A 51 0.70 -3.05 1.55
CA ALA A 51 2.07 -3.34 1.16
C ALA A 51 3.07 -2.73 2.14
N ASN A 52 4.19 -3.41 2.37
CA ASN A 52 5.29 -2.87 3.17
C ASN A 52 6.18 -1.98 2.30
N LEU A 53 5.78 -0.72 2.10
CA LEU A 53 6.49 0.22 1.25
C LEU A 53 7.81 0.72 1.86
N GLN A 54 7.92 0.70 3.19
CA GLN A 54 9.09 1.18 3.92
C GLN A 54 10.13 0.10 4.16
N GLY A 55 9.80 -1.17 3.90
CA GLY A 55 10.69 -2.29 4.16
C GLY A 55 10.94 -2.56 5.65
N LEU A 56 10.11 -2.00 6.54
CA LEU A 56 10.26 -2.19 7.98
C LEU A 56 9.69 -3.54 8.42
N SER A 57 10.57 -4.37 8.97
CA SER A 57 10.23 -5.65 9.57
C SER A 57 11.09 -5.93 10.79
N THR A 58 10.56 -6.68 11.74
CA THR A 58 11.24 -7.08 12.97
C THR A 58 10.72 -8.44 13.44
N MET A 59 11.30 -9.00 14.48
CA MET A 59 10.83 -10.24 15.10
C MET A 59 10.48 -10.03 16.56
N VAL A 60 9.48 -10.78 17.04
CA VAL A 60 9.07 -10.83 18.43
C VAL A 60 10.14 -11.57 19.26
N THR A 61 10.66 -10.90 20.28
CA THR A 61 11.75 -11.42 21.15
C THR A 61 11.26 -12.05 22.45
N ALA A 62 9.99 -11.87 22.79
CA ALA A 62 9.35 -12.56 23.93
C ALA A 62 7.88 -12.80 23.58
N ALA A 63 7.38 -13.99 23.92
CA ALA A 63 5.98 -14.33 23.68
C ALA A 63 5.05 -13.31 24.35
N ALA A 64 4.03 -12.87 23.61
CA ALA A 64 3.01 -11.94 24.09
C ALA A 64 1.69 -12.71 24.31
N ALA A 65 1.10 -12.54 25.48
CA ALA A 65 -0.14 -13.22 25.83
C ALA A 65 -1.38 -12.47 25.33
N ILE A 66 -2.49 -13.18 25.23
CA ILE A 66 -3.80 -12.58 24.94
C ILE A 66 -4.08 -11.47 25.95
N GLY A 67 -4.63 -10.36 25.48
CA GLY A 67 -4.94 -9.19 26.31
C GLY A 67 -3.80 -8.20 26.51
N GLN A 68 -2.57 -8.54 26.12
CA GLN A 68 -1.45 -7.60 26.15
C GLN A 68 -1.57 -6.59 24.99
N THR A 69 -1.02 -5.40 25.22
CA THR A 69 -0.92 -4.32 24.21
C THR A 69 0.53 -4.00 23.83
N ALA A 70 1.47 -4.76 24.32
CA ALA A 70 2.90 -4.57 24.10
C ALA A 70 3.52 -5.81 23.47
N LEU A 71 4.33 -5.59 22.42
CA LEU A 71 5.14 -6.61 21.75
C LEU A 71 6.61 -6.27 21.97
N SER A 72 7.34 -7.17 22.62
CA SER A 72 8.80 -7.10 22.66
C SER A 72 9.36 -7.51 21.32
N VAL A 73 10.19 -6.66 20.69
CA VAL A 73 10.73 -6.87 19.35
C VAL A 73 12.24 -6.61 19.31
N GLU A 74 12.91 -7.10 18.26
CA GLU A 74 14.34 -6.87 18.07
C GLU A 74 14.64 -5.40 17.82
N ASP A 75 13.87 -4.77 16.93
CA ASP A 75 13.99 -3.35 16.62
C ASP A 75 12.62 -2.77 16.24
N GLY A 76 12.18 -1.79 17.00
CA GLY A 76 10.94 -1.03 16.76
C GLY A 76 11.20 0.44 16.40
N GLN A 77 12.46 0.85 16.13
CA GLN A 77 12.78 2.22 15.77
C GLN A 77 12.29 2.56 14.35
N GLY A 78 11.81 3.79 14.18
CA GLY A 78 11.31 4.27 12.88
C GLY A 78 9.91 3.80 12.52
N TRP A 79 9.21 3.16 13.44
CA TRP A 79 7.82 2.76 13.25
C TRP A 79 6.90 3.88 13.78
N ASP A 80 6.27 4.61 12.88
CA ASP A 80 5.40 5.74 13.25
C ASP A 80 4.08 5.26 13.86
N ASP A 81 3.51 6.11 14.74
CA ASP A 81 2.20 5.87 15.36
C ASP A 81 1.08 5.71 14.31
N ARG A 82 0.00 5.07 14.70
CA ARG A 82 -1.20 4.82 13.86
C ARG A 82 -0.97 3.97 12.61
N LYS A 83 0.26 3.54 12.34
CA LYS A 83 0.54 2.60 11.24
C LYS A 83 -0.02 1.23 11.54
N THR A 84 -0.40 0.54 10.48
CA THR A 84 -0.82 -0.85 10.55
C THR A 84 0.41 -1.75 10.54
N ILE A 85 0.42 -2.75 11.41
CA ILE A 85 1.42 -3.81 11.45
C ILE A 85 0.75 -5.17 11.29
N VAL A 86 1.46 -6.13 10.75
CA VAL A 86 1.01 -7.51 10.64
C VAL A 86 2.04 -8.40 11.33
N ALA A 87 1.60 -9.12 12.32
CA ALA A 87 2.39 -10.15 13.02
C ALA A 87 2.01 -11.51 12.47
N CYS A 88 2.98 -12.27 11.97
CA CYS A 88 2.76 -13.58 11.37
C CYS A 88 3.61 -14.66 12.06
N TRP A 89 3.00 -15.82 12.31
CA TRP A 89 3.67 -17.02 12.84
C TRP A 89 2.95 -18.27 12.36
N ALA A 90 3.72 -19.32 12.04
CA ALA A 90 3.18 -20.48 11.35
C ALA A 90 2.35 -20.06 10.14
N GLU A 91 1.10 -20.46 10.03
CA GLU A 91 0.19 -20.08 8.94
C GLU A 91 -0.85 -19.03 9.36
N ARG A 92 -0.56 -18.28 10.42
CA ARG A 92 -1.47 -17.27 11.00
C ARG A 92 -0.84 -15.89 10.96
N CYS A 93 -1.68 -14.89 10.70
CA CYS A 93 -1.33 -13.49 10.84
C CYS A 93 -2.38 -12.73 11.64
N GLU A 94 -1.94 -11.78 12.45
CA GLU A 94 -2.80 -10.83 13.15
C GLU A 94 -2.45 -9.42 12.71
N THR A 95 -3.47 -8.66 12.33
CA THR A 95 -3.33 -7.25 11.92
C THR A 95 -3.62 -6.36 13.11
N LEU A 96 -2.70 -5.47 13.40
CA LEU A 96 -2.72 -4.60 14.57
C LEU A 96 -2.44 -3.16 14.14
N ALA A 97 -2.80 -2.19 14.96
CA ALA A 97 -2.46 -0.78 14.75
C ALA A 97 -1.56 -0.29 15.89
N LEU A 98 -0.52 0.46 15.54
CA LEU A 98 0.37 1.08 16.53
C LEU A 98 -0.34 2.20 17.27
N ALA A 99 -0.25 2.18 18.60
CA ALA A 99 -0.81 3.20 19.49
C ALA A 99 0.11 4.42 19.62
N ARG A 100 1.40 4.24 19.38
CA ARG A 100 2.45 5.25 19.46
C ARG A 100 3.66 4.81 18.64
N ASP A 101 4.60 5.75 18.47
CA ASP A 101 5.86 5.45 17.82
C ASP A 101 6.57 4.26 18.48
N GLY A 102 7.16 3.42 17.64
CA GLY A 102 7.92 2.27 18.08
C GLY A 102 9.14 2.68 18.89
N GLN A 103 9.42 1.95 19.94
CA GLN A 103 10.61 2.08 20.76
C GLN A 103 11.63 1.01 20.34
N ARG A 104 12.89 1.19 20.72
CA ARG A 104 14.00 0.30 20.32
C ARG A 104 13.65 -1.20 20.43
N SER A 105 13.01 -1.63 21.51
CA SER A 105 12.69 -3.05 21.75
C SER A 105 11.20 -3.31 22.01
N LEU A 106 10.33 -2.34 21.67
CA LEU A 106 8.92 -2.42 22.02
C LEU A 106 8.04 -1.76 20.96
N LEU A 107 7.00 -2.48 20.55
CA LEU A 107 5.86 -1.96 19.80
C LEU A 107 4.63 -1.98 20.71
N THR A 108 3.88 -0.89 20.74
CA THR A 108 2.62 -0.81 21.51
C THR A 108 1.46 -0.70 20.54
N VAL A 109 0.46 -1.56 20.70
CA VAL A 109 -0.74 -1.63 19.85
C VAL A 109 -1.95 -1.01 20.52
N THR A 110 -2.91 -0.54 19.73
CA THR A 110 -4.11 0.16 20.19
C THR A 110 -5.11 -0.76 20.88
N GLN A 111 -5.20 -2.01 20.42
CA GLN A 111 -6.14 -2.99 20.92
C GLN A 111 -5.39 -4.13 21.58
N PRO A 112 -5.94 -4.70 22.66
CA PRO A 112 -5.40 -5.92 23.26
C PRO A 112 -5.33 -7.06 22.23
N LEU A 113 -4.27 -7.86 22.30
CA LEU A 113 -4.10 -9.03 21.45
C LEU A 113 -5.27 -10.01 21.63
N THR A 114 -5.81 -10.47 20.51
CA THR A 114 -6.88 -11.48 20.48
C THR A 114 -6.33 -12.90 20.50
N GLY A 115 -5.07 -13.07 20.08
CA GLY A 115 -4.32 -14.32 20.11
C GLY A 115 -2.96 -14.14 20.77
N ALA A 116 -2.41 -15.22 21.31
CA ALA A 116 -1.02 -15.21 21.79
C ALA A 116 -0.06 -15.18 20.60
N ILE A 117 0.91 -14.27 20.65
CA ILE A 117 1.95 -14.16 19.62
C ILE A 117 3.24 -14.78 20.16
N PRO A 118 3.77 -15.83 19.53
CA PRO A 118 4.95 -16.54 20.04
C PRO A 118 6.25 -15.76 19.78
N PHE A 119 7.28 -16.14 20.52
CA PHE A 119 8.66 -15.77 20.19
C PHE A 119 8.99 -16.14 18.75
N GLY A 120 9.72 -15.29 18.05
CA GLY A 120 10.13 -15.50 16.65
C GLY A 120 9.05 -15.17 15.61
N ALA A 121 7.87 -14.72 16.02
CA ALA A 121 6.88 -14.21 15.07
C ALA A 121 7.45 -13.02 14.29
N SER A 122 7.21 -12.99 12.99
CA SER A 122 7.61 -11.86 12.14
C SER A 122 6.59 -10.73 12.26
N VAL A 123 7.07 -9.50 12.33
CA VAL A 123 6.21 -8.30 12.36
C VAL A 123 6.65 -7.39 11.22
N SER A 124 5.71 -6.99 10.37
CA SER A 124 5.94 -6.09 9.24
C SER A 124 5.03 -4.87 9.31
N LEU A 125 5.57 -3.71 9.00
CA LEU A 125 4.78 -2.50 8.84
C LEU A 125 4.09 -2.56 7.48
N MET A 126 2.79 -2.27 7.46
CA MET A 126 2.00 -2.29 6.24
C MET A 126 1.38 -0.92 5.98
N ASN A 127 1.58 -0.42 4.76
CA ASN A 127 0.92 0.78 4.27
C ASN A 127 -0.36 0.39 3.53
N ARG A 128 -1.40 1.17 3.72
CA ARG A 128 -2.64 1.06 2.95
C ARG A 128 -2.47 1.86 1.67
N VAL A 129 -2.47 1.17 0.54
CA VAL A 129 -2.25 1.76 -0.79
C VAL A 129 -3.54 1.69 -1.59
N ARG A 130 -3.93 2.80 -2.17
CA ARG A 130 -5.09 2.88 -3.05
C ARG A 130 -4.73 3.61 -4.34
N TYR A 131 -5.09 3.01 -5.46
CA TYR A 131 -5.08 3.64 -6.78
C TYR A 131 -6.52 3.81 -7.24
N TYR A 132 -6.87 5.00 -7.68
CA TYR A 132 -8.21 5.30 -8.16
C TYR A 132 -8.21 6.41 -9.18
N SER A 133 -9.21 6.42 -10.04
CA SER A 133 -9.41 7.49 -11.01
C SER A 133 -10.41 8.51 -10.49
N ARG A 134 -10.17 9.78 -10.77
CA ARG A 134 -11.07 10.89 -10.43
C ARG A 134 -10.99 11.97 -11.49
N ARG A 135 -12.14 12.54 -11.83
CA ARG A 135 -12.21 13.76 -12.63
C ARG A 135 -12.03 14.98 -11.73
N ASP A 136 -11.23 15.94 -12.22
CA ASP A 136 -11.12 17.25 -11.57
C ASP A 136 -12.28 18.17 -11.97
N ASP A 137 -12.25 19.41 -11.45
CA ASP A 137 -13.28 20.41 -11.68
C ASP A 137 -13.37 20.85 -13.16
N GLN A 138 -12.34 20.56 -13.96
CA GLN A 138 -12.29 20.79 -15.39
C GLN A 138 -12.73 19.57 -16.22
N GLY A 139 -13.13 18.49 -15.55
CA GLY A 139 -13.53 17.25 -16.19
C GLY A 139 -12.38 16.36 -16.66
N VAL A 140 -11.13 16.72 -16.36
CA VAL A 140 -9.94 15.94 -16.73
C VAL A 140 -9.80 14.75 -15.83
N LEU A 141 -9.70 13.54 -16.40
CA LEU A 141 -9.52 12.31 -15.64
C LEU A 141 -8.06 12.18 -15.19
N ARG A 142 -7.88 11.87 -13.92
CA ARG A 142 -6.57 11.68 -13.28
C ARG A 142 -6.52 10.32 -12.59
N LEU A 143 -5.36 9.68 -12.62
CA LEU A 143 -5.04 8.53 -11.76
C LEU A 143 -4.36 9.06 -10.50
N LEU A 144 -4.94 8.76 -9.36
CA LEU A 144 -4.41 9.13 -8.05
C LEU A 144 -3.86 7.91 -7.33
N ARG A 145 -2.79 8.14 -6.59
CA ARG A 145 -2.20 7.21 -5.64
C ARG A 145 -2.36 7.77 -4.24
N GLN A 146 -2.87 6.96 -3.35
CA GLN A 146 -3.07 7.31 -1.94
C GLN A 146 -2.34 6.30 -1.05
N VAL A 147 -1.55 6.80 -0.11
CA VAL A 147 -0.85 5.97 0.89
C VAL A 147 -1.24 6.50 2.27
N ASP A 148 -1.80 5.62 3.10
CA ASP A 148 -2.22 5.93 4.48
C ASP A 148 -3.07 7.21 4.60
N GLY A 149 -3.88 7.50 3.58
CA GLY A 149 -4.76 8.68 3.52
C GLY A 149 -4.20 9.89 2.78
N GLY A 150 -2.88 9.97 2.54
CA GLY A 150 -2.27 11.03 1.73
C GLY A 150 -2.34 10.71 0.24
N ALA A 151 -3.06 11.55 -0.54
CA ALA A 151 -3.25 11.35 -1.97
C ALA A 151 -2.36 12.27 -2.81
N SER A 152 -1.83 11.74 -3.91
CA SER A 152 -1.10 12.48 -4.93
C SER A 152 -1.57 12.09 -6.31
N VAL A 153 -1.47 13.02 -7.27
CA VAL A 153 -1.75 12.74 -8.68
C VAL A 153 -0.56 12.00 -9.27
N LEU A 154 -0.79 10.79 -9.75
CA LEU A 154 0.22 9.96 -10.39
C LEU A 154 0.30 10.23 -11.90
N VAL A 155 -0.86 10.24 -12.56
CA VAL A 155 -0.97 10.52 -14.01
C VAL A 155 -2.11 11.48 -14.25
N ARG A 156 -1.87 12.48 -15.09
CA ARG A 156 -2.86 13.48 -15.50
C ARG A 156 -3.34 13.22 -16.93
N ASP A 157 -4.54 13.69 -17.21
CA ASP A 157 -5.12 13.73 -18.55
C ASP A 157 -5.12 12.37 -19.26
N ILE A 158 -5.76 11.41 -18.59
CA ILE A 158 -5.97 10.07 -19.13
C ILE A 158 -7.40 9.95 -19.67
N ARG A 159 -7.61 9.07 -20.63
CA ARG A 159 -8.94 8.85 -21.22
C ARG A 159 -9.77 7.91 -20.37
N GLU A 160 -9.19 6.82 -19.93
CA GLU A 160 -9.83 5.78 -19.15
C GLU A 160 -8.83 5.06 -18.26
N VAL A 161 -9.28 4.63 -17.10
CA VAL A 161 -8.60 3.66 -16.24
C VAL A 161 -9.58 2.55 -15.95
N ARG A 162 -9.14 1.32 -16.17
CA ARG A 162 -9.90 0.13 -15.80
C ARG A 162 -8.97 -0.88 -15.15
N PHE A 163 -9.33 -1.30 -13.93
CA PHE A 163 -8.72 -2.43 -13.26
C PHE A 163 -9.52 -3.69 -13.58
N SER A 164 -8.82 -4.74 -13.96
CA SER A 164 -9.42 -6.06 -14.20
C SER A 164 -8.70 -7.08 -13.32
N TYR A 165 -9.47 -8.00 -12.76
CA TYR A 165 -8.99 -8.98 -11.79
C TYR A 165 -9.20 -10.38 -12.35
N TRP A 166 -8.23 -11.24 -12.11
CA TRP A 166 -8.20 -12.60 -12.63
C TRP A 166 -7.81 -13.53 -11.50
N ASP A 167 -8.47 -14.67 -11.39
CA ASP A 167 -8.10 -15.71 -10.44
C ASP A 167 -6.87 -16.50 -10.94
N GLU A 168 -6.41 -17.44 -10.13
CA GLU A 168 -5.27 -18.31 -10.44
C GLU A 168 -5.50 -19.22 -11.66
N ASN A 169 -6.77 -19.41 -12.05
CA ASN A 169 -7.16 -20.18 -13.24
C ASN A 169 -7.33 -19.29 -14.47
N GLY A 170 -7.05 -17.98 -14.36
CA GLY A 170 -7.20 -17.02 -15.45
C GLY A 170 -8.64 -16.65 -15.76
N GLN A 171 -9.57 -16.83 -14.81
CA GLN A 171 -10.95 -16.39 -14.95
C GLN A 171 -11.15 -15.00 -14.37
N ALA A 172 -11.90 -14.15 -15.08
CA ALA A 172 -12.20 -12.80 -14.61
C ALA A 172 -13.06 -12.87 -13.33
N VAL A 173 -12.62 -12.13 -12.31
CA VAL A 173 -13.34 -11.97 -11.06
C VAL A 173 -14.09 -10.63 -11.11
N THR A 174 -15.40 -10.66 -10.89
CA THR A 174 -16.29 -9.49 -10.87
C THR A 174 -16.58 -9.05 -9.44
#